data_9e860ac18be20125095aa14fac64bbc7
#
_entry.id   9e860ac18be20125095aa14fac64bbc7
#
_cell.length_a   1.000
_cell.length_b   1.000
_cell.length_c   1.000
_cell.angle_alpha   90.00
_cell.angle_beta   90.00
_cell.angle_gamma   90.00
#
_symmetry.space_group_name_H-M   'P 1'
#
loop_
_entity.id
_entity.type
_entity.pdbx_description
1 polymer ?
#
loop_
_entity_poly.entity_id
_entity_poly.type
_entity_poly.pdbx_seq_one_letter_code
_entity_poly.pdbx_strand_id
1 'polypeptide(L)'
;MPCIAKVAVNDATIHFDKLYSYLVPPDFSESLWPGSIVLVPFGRGNHPRMAVVLEVGTEEAPDPRLKSLLAAAPEKARLTPDLLELVHFLKDRYFCTWYEAVKAVIPYGAQYQPGMENGKPVLKSRLTRTLETVYTLVGGLPEKPKPGARQIQAVEALRAGPCTKSALEAQGISSSTLNGLCQKGILKAEQRDKSLDLFADIPFDPQPLELSPEQQTAYDQLEQDLLSGQTRAALLHGVTGSGKTAVFLKLIEKTLAQGRRALVLVPEISLTPQMTRRLKSMFGSRLAVQHSALNNTERLLQWRMIQNGDADIVIGTRSAIFSPLQNIGLIILDEEQEHTYQSESAPRYSAHDVAKKRAMMEHSLLLFSSATPRTETYHAAISSRMRLVTLTHRYGGRPLPTVDFIDMRAELAAGNPREVSQRMVQELAANLQRGEQSILLLNRRGYQTVGMCGTCGHVLKCPNCSVPLVYHKPQQALLCHHCGHTVHPLPQTCP
;
A
#
# COMPACT_ATOMS: atom_id res chain seq x y z
N MET A 1 31.75 -11.09 26.32
CA MET A 1 32.18 -10.82 24.93
C MET A 1 31.55 -9.55 24.46
N PRO A 2 32.31 -8.65 23.79
CA PRO A 2 31.71 -7.44 23.21
C PRO A 2 30.60 -7.74 22.19
N CYS A 3 29.48 -7.03 22.30
CA CYS A 3 28.38 -7.16 21.37
C CYS A 3 28.61 -6.22 20.17
N ILE A 4 28.38 -6.72 18.96
CA ILE A 4 28.53 -6.02 17.69
C ILE A 4 27.23 -6.01 16.92
N ALA A 5 26.85 -4.83 16.42
CA ALA A 5 25.72 -4.67 15.51
C ALA A 5 26.21 -4.38 14.09
N LYS A 6 25.70 -5.12 13.10
CA LYS A 6 25.87 -4.79 11.68
C LYS A 6 24.64 -4.02 11.21
N VAL A 7 24.85 -2.86 10.64
CA VAL A 7 23.79 -1.90 10.35
C VAL A 7 23.80 -1.42 8.90
N ALA A 8 22.62 -1.16 8.36
CA ALA A 8 22.40 -0.45 7.11
C ALA A 8 22.31 1.07 7.42
N VAL A 9 23.27 1.85 6.91
CA VAL A 9 23.38 3.28 7.22
C VAL A 9 22.68 4.11 6.16
N ASN A 10 21.90 5.12 6.59
CA ASN A 10 21.31 6.12 5.70
C ASN A 10 22.41 6.87 4.94
N ASP A 11 22.15 7.22 3.69
CA ASP A 11 23.04 7.91 2.76
C ASP A 11 24.27 7.11 2.30
N ALA A 12 24.35 5.80 2.55
CA ALA A 12 25.34 4.95 1.91
C ALA A 12 25.04 4.87 0.39
N THR A 13 26.02 5.27 -0.42
CA THR A 13 25.90 5.14 -1.89
C THR A 13 26.19 3.71 -2.34
N ILE A 14 25.79 3.35 -3.55
CA ILE A 14 25.95 1.99 -4.09
C ILE A 14 27.41 1.52 -4.09
N HIS A 15 28.38 2.41 -4.26
CA HIS A 15 29.81 2.11 -4.23
C HIS A 15 30.33 1.74 -2.82
N PHE A 16 29.63 2.16 -1.78
CA PHE A 16 29.94 1.92 -0.37
C PHE A 16 28.84 1.13 0.32
N ASP A 17 28.02 0.43 -0.45
CA ASP A 17 26.89 -0.32 0.06
C ASP A 17 27.35 -1.64 0.69
N LYS A 18 27.48 -1.61 2.01
CA LYS A 18 27.76 -2.76 2.86
C LYS A 18 27.12 -2.57 4.22
N LEU A 19 27.04 -3.62 4.99
CA LEU A 19 26.72 -3.53 6.41
C LEU A 19 27.95 -3.04 7.17
N TYR A 20 27.76 -2.05 8.02
CA TYR A 20 28.81 -1.47 8.83
C TYR A 20 28.72 -1.99 10.26
N SER A 21 29.87 -2.44 10.81
CA SER A 21 29.95 -2.95 12.18
C SER A 21 30.17 -1.84 13.19
N TYR A 22 29.43 -1.91 14.30
CA TYR A 22 29.55 -0.99 15.43
C TYR A 22 29.53 -1.73 16.75
N LEU A 23 30.29 -1.26 17.73
CA LEU A 23 30.21 -1.73 19.10
C LEU A 23 28.88 -1.32 19.72
N VAL A 24 28.24 -2.25 20.43
CA VAL A 24 27.02 -2.00 21.18
C VAL A 24 27.40 -1.65 22.61
N PRO A 25 27.14 -0.40 23.07
CA PRO A 25 27.35 -0.02 24.46
C PRO A 25 26.55 -0.91 25.42
N PRO A 26 27.04 -1.16 26.65
CA PRO A 26 26.34 -1.98 27.64
C PRO A 26 24.88 -1.53 27.89
N ASP A 27 24.64 -0.22 27.86
CA ASP A 27 23.29 0.37 28.06
C ASP A 27 22.26 -0.10 27.03
N PHE A 28 22.70 -0.58 25.86
CA PHE A 28 21.82 -1.03 24.77
C PHE A 28 21.85 -2.56 24.58
N SER A 29 22.78 -3.28 25.26
CA SER A 29 23.05 -4.71 24.99
C SER A 29 21.84 -5.61 25.18
N GLU A 30 20.95 -5.30 26.12
CA GLU A 30 19.75 -6.10 26.41
C GLU A 30 18.54 -5.70 25.56
N SER A 31 18.54 -4.48 25.00
CA SER A 31 17.40 -3.90 24.25
C SER A 31 17.60 -3.85 22.73
N LEU A 32 18.83 -4.18 22.25
CA LEU A 32 19.16 -4.07 20.85
C LEU A 32 18.97 -5.42 20.13
N TRP A 33 18.13 -5.41 19.13
CA TRP A 33 17.79 -6.58 18.31
C TRP A 33 17.88 -6.25 16.83
N PRO A 34 17.98 -7.23 15.93
CA PRO A 34 17.74 -7.00 14.51
C PRO A 34 16.41 -6.26 14.29
N GLY A 35 16.41 -5.25 13.43
CA GLY A 35 15.28 -4.33 13.21
C GLY A 35 15.31 -3.06 14.05
N SER A 36 16.17 -2.95 15.08
CA SER A 36 16.31 -1.74 15.87
C SER A 36 16.81 -0.57 15.03
N ILE A 37 16.20 0.60 15.21
CA ILE A 37 16.65 1.85 14.60
C ILE A 37 17.67 2.50 15.53
N VAL A 38 18.85 2.80 15.00
CA VAL A 38 19.99 3.32 15.78
C VAL A 38 20.58 4.57 15.15
N LEU A 39 21.32 5.32 15.96
CA LEU A 39 22.15 6.44 15.54
C LEU A 39 23.62 6.03 15.59
N VAL A 40 24.32 6.24 14.48
CA VAL A 40 25.72 5.85 14.34
C VAL A 40 26.60 7.01 13.88
N PRO A 41 27.87 7.10 14.33
CA PRO A 41 28.84 8.04 13.78
C PRO A 41 29.34 7.53 12.43
N PHE A 42 29.08 8.26 11.33
CA PHE A 42 29.42 7.82 9.99
C PHE A 42 30.31 8.81 9.23
N GLY A 43 31.16 8.26 8.34
CA GLY A 43 32.10 9.02 7.52
C GLY A 43 33.32 9.56 8.29
N ARG A 44 34.15 10.38 7.60
CA ARG A 44 35.39 10.94 8.17
C ARG A 44 35.10 11.94 9.30
N GLY A 45 33.96 12.65 9.22
CA GLY A 45 33.57 13.66 10.22
C GLY A 45 32.72 13.10 11.37
N ASN A 46 32.54 11.80 11.51
CA ASN A 46 31.70 11.19 12.53
C ASN A 46 30.28 11.77 12.63
N HIS A 47 29.72 12.20 11.49
CA HIS A 47 28.38 12.79 11.50
C HIS A 47 27.34 11.74 11.94
N PRO A 48 26.47 12.11 12.90
CA PRO A 48 25.38 11.22 13.31
C PRO A 48 24.47 10.87 12.14
N ARG A 49 24.30 9.57 11.86
CA ARG A 49 23.40 9.05 10.81
C ARG A 49 22.47 8.01 11.38
N MET A 50 21.25 8.04 10.91
CA MET A 50 20.29 6.97 11.22
C MET A 50 20.70 5.69 10.49
N ALA A 51 20.56 4.57 11.18
CA ALA A 51 20.81 3.25 10.63
C ALA A 51 19.80 2.23 11.19
N VAL A 52 19.68 1.10 10.53
CA VAL A 52 18.86 -0.02 11.01
C VAL A 52 19.77 -1.22 11.22
N VAL A 53 19.64 -1.85 12.36
CA VAL A 53 20.38 -3.07 12.73
C VAL A 53 19.81 -4.23 11.93
N LEU A 54 20.65 -4.93 11.19
CA LEU A 54 20.28 -6.16 10.48
C LEU A 54 20.77 -7.42 11.18
N GLU A 55 21.96 -7.36 11.80
CA GLU A 55 22.52 -8.48 12.52
C GLU A 55 23.08 -8.01 13.88
N VAL A 56 22.96 -8.86 14.88
CA VAL A 56 23.60 -8.68 16.20
C VAL A 56 24.37 -9.95 16.52
N GLY A 57 25.61 -9.81 16.97
CA GLY A 57 26.48 -10.93 17.33
C GLY A 57 27.50 -10.53 18.39
N THR A 58 28.29 -11.48 18.83
CA THR A 58 29.41 -11.29 19.78
C THR A 58 30.72 -11.68 19.12
N GLU A 59 31.76 -10.91 19.34
CA GLU A 59 33.14 -11.24 18.89
C GLU A 59 34.09 -11.25 20.08
N GLU A 60 35.01 -12.22 20.14
CA GLU A 60 35.99 -12.32 21.23
C GLU A 60 37.01 -11.18 21.18
N ALA A 61 37.46 -10.80 19.98
CA ALA A 61 38.47 -9.77 19.75
C ALA A 61 37.99 -8.81 18.63
N PRO A 62 37.10 -7.85 18.93
CA PRO A 62 36.64 -6.91 17.93
C PRO A 62 37.76 -5.98 17.47
N ASP A 63 37.70 -5.51 16.22
CA ASP A 63 38.64 -4.49 15.72
C ASP A 63 38.63 -3.27 16.65
N PRO A 64 39.75 -2.86 17.24
CA PRO A 64 39.83 -1.73 18.18
C PRO A 64 39.44 -0.38 17.53
N ARG A 65 39.32 -0.32 16.20
CA ARG A 65 38.88 0.87 15.46
C ARG A 65 37.35 0.96 15.31
N LEU A 66 36.61 -0.05 15.76
CA LEU A 66 35.16 -0.02 15.71
C LEU A 66 34.61 1.12 16.56
N LYS A 67 33.71 1.89 15.96
CA LYS A 67 32.98 2.96 16.65
C LYS A 67 31.77 2.39 17.37
N SER A 68 31.33 3.09 18.43
CA SER A 68 30.14 2.69 19.19
C SER A 68 28.87 3.32 18.64
N LEU A 69 27.73 2.68 18.86
CA LEU A 69 26.41 3.27 18.65
C LEU A 69 26.25 4.50 19.54
N LEU A 70 25.56 5.54 19.03
CA LEU A 70 25.32 6.80 19.77
C LEU A 70 23.99 6.77 20.52
N ALA A 71 22.94 6.21 19.92
CA ALA A 71 21.61 6.09 20.49
C ALA A 71 20.80 4.98 19.81
N ALA A 72 19.77 4.51 20.49
CA ALA A 72 18.77 3.59 19.93
C ALA A 72 17.37 4.20 20.06
N ALA A 73 16.49 3.92 19.08
CA ALA A 73 15.09 4.26 19.17
C ALA A 73 14.36 3.31 20.15
N PRO A 74 13.19 3.71 20.69
CA PRO A 74 12.40 2.83 21.54
C PRO A 74 12.08 1.50 20.84
N GLU A 75 12.00 0.42 21.61
CA GLU A 75 11.77 -0.94 21.11
C GLU A 75 10.54 -1.04 20.19
N LYS A 76 9.47 -0.30 20.50
CA LYS A 76 8.25 -0.21 19.67
C LYS A 76 8.47 0.31 18.25
N ALA A 77 9.64 0.90 17.97
CA ALA A 77 10.00 1.37 16.63
C ALA A 77 10.70 0.30 15.78
N ARG A 78 11.01 -0.85 16.37
CA ARG A 78 11.73 -1.95 15.72
C ARG A 78 10.93 -2.54 14.55
N LEU A 79 11.61 -2.86 13.46
CA LEU A 79 11.06 -3.70 12.40
C LEU A 79 10.84 -5.12 12.93
N THR A 80 9.73 -5.72 12.54
CA THR A 80 9.44 -7.11 12.85
C THR A 80 10.33 -8.07 12.02
N PRO A 81 10.55 -9.32 12.47
CA PRO A 81 11.40 -10.27 11.74
C PRO A 81 10.96 -10.52 10.29
N ASP A 82 9.64 -10.56 10.05
CA ASP A 82 9.06 -10.71 8.71
C ASP A 82 9.41 -9.52 7.79
N LEU A 83 9.37 -8.30 8.32
CA LEU A 83 9.77 -7.11 7.57
C LEU A 83 11.28 -7.07 7.30
N LEU A 84 12.10 -7.57 8.21
CA LEU A 84 13.54 -7.72 7.95
C LEU A 84 13.82 -8.74 6.85
N GLU A 85 13.12 -9.86 6.84
CA GLU A 85 13.22 -10.85 5.77
C GLU A 85 12.84 -10.22 4.41
N LEU A 86 11.86 -9.31 4.37
CA LEU A 86 11.54 -8.56 3.16
C LEU A 86 12.64 -7.56 2.78
N VAL A 87 13.36 -6.96 3.74
CA VAL A 87 14.53 -6.12 3.44
C VAL A 87 15.62 -6.95 2.76
N HIS A 88 15.94 -8.14 3.28
CA HIS A 88 16.89 -9.06 2.66
C HIS A 88 16.42 -9.47 1.25
N PHE A 89 15.16 -9.88 1.11
CA PHE A 89 14.58 -10.21 -0.19
C PHE A 89 14.70 -9.08 -1.22
N LEU A 90 14.41 -7.84 -0.81
CA LEU A 90 14.56 -6.68 -1.71
C LEU A 90 16.02 -6.47 -2.12
N LYS A 91 16.95 -6.59 -1.18
CA LYS A 91 18.37 -6.45 -1.44
C LYS A 91 18.90 -7.50 -2.41
N ASP A 92 18.48 -8.75 -2.24
CA ASP A 92 18.93 -9.88 -3.05
C ASP A 92 18.30 -9.88 -4.46
N ARG A 93 17.05 -9.43 -4.56
CA ARG A 93 16.25 -9.50 -5.78
C ARG A 93 16.42 -8.29 -6.68
N TYR A 94 16.62 -7.10 -6.10
CA TYR A 94 16.63 -5.82 -6.82
C TYR A 94 17.96 -5.10 -6.66
N PHE A 95 18.34 -4.36 -7.71
CA PHE A 95 19.58 -3.56 -7.67
C PHE A 95 19.35 -2.29 -6.84
N CYS A 96 19.59 -2.40 -5.53
CA CYS A 96 19.41 -1.31 -4.56
C CYS A 96 20.43 -1.41 -3.43
N THR A 97 20.60 -0.34 -2.66
CA THR A 97 21.38 -0.35 -1.44
C THR A 97 20.59 -1.00 -0.27
N TRP A 98 21.29 -1.46 0.75
CA TRP A 98 20.67 -1.95 1.99
C TRP A 98 19.69 -0.94 2.57
N TYR A 99 20.09 0.34 2.58
CA TYR A 99 19.24 1.37 3.15
C TYR A 99 18.03 1.71 2.26
N GLU A 100 18.14 1.63 0.95
CA GLU A 100 16.99 1.76 0.04
C GLU A 100 15.97 0.64 0.28
N ALA A 101 16.44 -0.60 0.50
CA ALA A 101 15.56 -1.71 0.87
C ALA A 101 14.85 -1.45 2.20
N VAL A 102 15.58 -1.01 3.23
CA VAL A 102 15.02 -0.60 4.52
C VAL A 102 13.99 0.53 4.36
N LYS A 103 14.33 1.57 3.58
CA LYS A 103 13.45 2.73 3.35
C LYS A 103 12.14 2.36 2.64
N ALA A 104 12.16 1.34 1.77
CA ALA A 104 10.94 0.86 1.13
C ALA A 104 9.97 0.23 2.12
N VAL A 105 10.51 -0.44 3.15
CA VAL A 105 9.73 -1.15 4.16
C VAL A 105 9.21 -0.21 5.26
N ILE A 106 10.00 0.80 5.67
CA ILE A 106 9.59 1.74 6.72
C ILE A 106 8.86 2.94 6.11
N PRO A 107 7.59 3.21 6.46
CA PRO A 107 6.90 4.40 5.99
C PRO A 107 7.55 5.67 6.53
N TYR A 108 7.51 6.75 5.76
CA TYR A 108 8.14 8.02 6.11
C TYR A 108 7.76 8.53 7.52
N GLY A 109 6.51 8.37 7.91
CA GLY A 109 6.00 8.78 9.22
C GLY A 109 6.59 8.01 10.41
N ALA A 110 7.04 6.76 10.19
CA ALA A 110 7.67 5.93 11.22
C ALA A 110 9.20 6.13 11.30
N GLN A 111 9.77 7.01 10.46
CA GLN A 111 11.20 7.29 10.45
C GLN A 111 11.61 8.21 11.61
N TYR A 112 12.83 8.02 12.05
CA TYR A 112 13.50 8.88 13.04
C TYR A 112 14.50 9.80 12.34
N GLN A 113 14.98 10.81 13.07
CA GLN A 113 16.04 11.71 12.62
C GLN A 113 17.02 12.00 13.74
N PRO A 114 18.30 12.26 13.41
CA PRO A 114 19.28 12.71 14.40
C PRO A 114 18.81 14.00 15.07
N GLY A 115 19.00 14.09 16.37
CA GLY A 115 18.75 15.29 17.18
C GLY A 115 19.75 15.41 18.31
N MET A 116 19.67 16.50 19.05
CA MET A 116 20.47 16.73 20.27
C MET A 116 19.54 16.97 21.44
N GLU A 117 19.88 16.40 22.59
CA GLU A 117 19.18 16.60 23.85
C GLU A 117 20.23 16.60 24.99
N ASN A 118 20.25 17.67 25.79
CA ASN A 118 21.24 17.84 26.85
C ASN A 118 22.71 17.62 26.41
N GLY A 119 23.06 18.06 25.18
CA GLY A 119 24.40 17.91 24.62
C GLY A 119 24.72 16.47 24.11
N LYS A 120 23.79 15.53 24.19
CA LYS A 120 23.97 14.16 23.68
C LYS A 120 23.19 13.93 22.39
N PRO A 121 23.74 13.18 21.43
CA PRO A 121 23.01 12.80 20.23
C PRO A 121 21.89 11.83 20.57
N VAL A 122 20.68 12.08 20.04
CA VAL A 122 19.48 11.28 20.26
C VAL A 122 18.75 11.04 18.95
N LEU A 123 17.90 10.03 18.92
CA LEU A 123 16.94 9.79 17.83
C LEU A 123 15.61 10.44 18.18
N LYS A 124 15.20 11.41 17.38
CA LYS A 124 13.88 12.05 17.49
C LYS A 124 12.94 11.51 16.43
N SER A 125 11.71 11.20 16.82
CA SER A 125 10.66 10.87 15.83
C SER A 125 10.48 12.07 14.90
N ARG A 126 10.36 11.83 13.61
CA ARG A 126 10.06 12.89 12.61
C ARG A 126 8.70 13.53 12.82
N LEU A 127 7.78 12.78 13.44
CA LEU A 127 6.44 13.27 13.74
C LEU A 127 6.24 13.36 15.24
N THR A 128 5.67 14.47 15.67
CA THR A 128 5.23 14.67 17.05
C THR A 128 4.08 13.69 17.34
N ARG A 129 4.17 12.97 18.46
CA ARG A 129 3.08 12.10 18.90
C ARG A 129 1.87 12.97 19.21
N THR A 130 0.77 12.72 18.53
CA THR A 130 -0.51 13.28 18.92
C THR A 130 -1.10 12.34 19.97
N LEU A 131 -0.94 12.68 21.24
CA LEU A 131 -1.48 11.94 22.35
C LEU A 131 -2.90 12.40 22.63
N GLU A 132 -3.77 11.48 22.94
CA GLU A 132 -5.09 11.75 23.49
C GLU A 132 -5.23 11.13 24.89
N THR A 133 -6.00 11.76 25.74
CA THR A 133 -6.29 11.23 27.06
C THR A 133 -7.52 10.34 26.98
N VAL A 134 -7.35 9.08 27.37
CA VAL A 134 -8.44 8.10 27.48
C VAL A 134 -8.74 7.88 28.96
N TYR A 135 -10.02 7.94 29.29
CA TYR A 135 -10.49 7.69 30.64
C TYR A 135 -11.11 6.31 30.72
N THR A 136 -10.79 5.59 31.81
CA THR A 136 -11.33 4.26 32.13
C THR A 136 -11.95 4.30 33.51
N LEU A 137 -13.10 3.68 33.65
CA LEU A 137 -13.77 3.52 34.95
C LEU A 137 -13.04 2.46 35.79
N VAL A 138 -12.60 2.84 37.00
CA VAL A 138 -11.89 1.96 37.93
C VAL A 138 -12.71 1.72 39.19
N GLY A 139 -13.50 2.70 39.59
CA GLY A 139 -14.30 2.65 40.83
C GLY A 139 -15.72 3.16 40.64
N GLY A 140 -16.59 2.86 41.62
CA GLY A 140 -17.95 3.40 41.65
C GLY A 140 -18.05 4.79 42.29
N LEU A 141 -19.14 5.50 42.00
CA LEU A 141 -19.44 6.77 42.68
C LEU A 141 -19.75 6.54 44.18
N PRO A 142 -19.21 7.37 45.09
CA PRO A 142 -19.56 7.29 46.50
C PRO A 142 -20.99 7.71 46.73
N GLU A 143 -21.64 7.06 47.68
CA GLU A 143 -23.03 7.41 48.08
C GLU A 143 -23.12 8.78 48.81
N LYS A 144 -22.06 9.17 49.49
CA LYS A 144 -21.94 10.45 50.21
C LYS A 144 -20.58 11.10 50.00
N PRO A 145 -20.49 12.41 49.64
CA PRO A 145 -21.62 13.30 49.30
C PRO A 145 -22.26 12.88 47.96
N LYS A 146 -23.57 13.22 47.80
CA LYS A 146 -24.31 12.90 46.54
C LYS A 146 -23.53 13.38 45.33
N PRO A 147 -23.27 12.51 44.36
CA PRO A 147 -22.57 12.89 43.14
C PRO A 147 -23.38 13.89 42.30
N GLY A 148 -22.69 14.87 41.69
CA GLY A 148 -23.35 15.82 40.82
C GLY A 148 -23.81 15.16 39.51
N ALA A 149 -24.84 15.71 38.88
CA ALA A 149 -25.42 15.18 37.64
C ALA A 149 -24.38 14.89 36.52
N ARG A 150 -23.38 15.78 36.34
CA ARG A 150 -22.28 15.61 35.36
C ARG A 150 -21.32 14.47 35.72
N GLN A 151 -21.16 14.16 37.04
CA GLN A 151 -20.31 13.03 37.47
C GLN A 151 -21.04 11.70 37.20
N ILE A 152 -22.36 11.67 37.41
CA ILE A 152 -23.19 10.50 37.08
C ILE A 152 -23.12 10.25 35.56
N GLN A 153 -23.33 11.29 34.75
CA GLN A 153 -23.27 11.19 33.29
C GLN A 153 -21.92 10.70 32.80
N ALA A 154 -20.79 11.17 33.39
CA ALA A 154 -19.46 10.70 33.03
C ALA A 154 -19.25 9.21 33.33
N VAL A 155 -19.72 8.74 34.48
CA VAL A 155 -19.61 7.33 34.87
C VAL A 155 -20.51 6.45 34.01
N GLU A 156 -21.71 6.90 33.66
CA GLU A 156 -22.62 6.17 32.76
C GLU A 156 -22.02 6.03 31.34
N ALA A 157 -21.45 7.11 30.78
CA ALA A 157 -20.78 7.07 29.51
C ALA A 157 -19.60 6.06 29.49
N LEU A 158 -18.88 5.92 30.62
CA LEU A 158 -17.72 5.04 30.73
C LEU A 158 -18.06 3.60 31.16
N ARG A 159 -19.31 3.30 31.47
CA ARG A 159 -19.78 1.90 31.73
C ARG A 159 -19.74 1.04 30.45
N ALA A 160 -19.92 1.64 29.30
CA ALA A 160 -19.84 0.97 27.99
C ALA A 160 -18.38 0.65 27.55
N GLY A 161 -17.39 1.29 28.21
CA GLY A 161 -15.98 1.10 27.93
C GLY A 161 -15.15 2.38 28.05
N PRO A 162 -13.83 2.31 27.80
CA PRO A 162 -12.94 3.47 27.81
C PRO A 162 -13.37 4.52 26.78
N CYS A 163 -13.35 5.81 27.16
CA CYS A 163 -13.71 6.93 26.27
C CYS A 163 -12.61 7.97 26.21
N THR A 164 -12.45 8.61 25.06
CA THR A 164 -11.50 9.70 24.86
C THR A 164 -12.00 10.99 25.53
N LYS A 165 -11.06 11.86 25.90
CA LYS A 165 -11.38 13.19 26.44
C LYS A 165 -12.32 13.96 25.51
N SER A 166 -12.03 13.99 24.21
CA SER A 166 -12.82 14.71 23.20
C SER A 166 -14.25 14.17 23.09
N ALA A 167 -14.44 12.84 23.17
CA ALA A 167 -15.76 12.22 23.12
C ALA A 167 -16.61 12.56 24.35
N LEU A 168 -15.99 12.63 25.54
CA LEU A 168 -16.68 13.03 26.78
C LEU A 168 -16.99 14.53 26.79
N GLU A 169 -16.10 15.38 26.30
CA GLU A 169 -16.36 16.82 26.16
C GLU A 169 -17.48 17.12 25.15
N ALA A 170 -17.58 16.35 24.05
CA ALA A 170 -18.69 16.44 23.10
C ALA A 170 -20.06 16.10 23.74
N GLN A 171 -20.06 15.28 24.78
CA GLN A 171 -21.26 14.98 25.61
C GLN A 171 -21.51 16.01 26.73
N GLY A 172 -20.76 17.12 26.74
CA GLY A 172 -20.92 18.19 27.74
C GLY A 172 -20.25 17.95 29.08
N ILE A 173 -19.37 16.94 29.19
CA ILE A 173 -18.62 16.61 30.40
C ILE A 173 -17.31 17.41 30.40
N SER A 174 -17.17 18.34 31.35
CA SER A 174 -16.01 19.23 31.42
C SER A 174 -14.75 18.52 31.92
N SER A 175 -13.59 19.00 31.45
CA SER A 175 -12.27 18.54 31.93
C SER A 175 -12.11 18.64 33.44
N SER A 176 -12.74 19.63 34.11
CA SER A 176 -12.71 19.78 35.57
C SER A 176 -13.47 18.64 36.27
N THR A 177 -14.59 18.19 35.72
CA THR A 177 -15.35 17.02 36.21
C THR A 177 -14.51 15.74 36.11
N LEU A 178 -13.85 15.53 34.97
CA LEU A 178 -13.02 14.36 34.73
C LEU A 178 -11.78 14.34 35.66
N ASN A 179 -11.11 15.46 35.84
CA ASN A 179 -9.98 15.57 36.77
C ASN A 179 -10.40 15.31 38.21
N GLY A 180 -11.56 15.85 38.62
CA GLY A 180 -12.11 15.60 39.95
C GLY A 180 -12.46 14.13 40.20
N LEU A 181 -12.93 13.41 39.18
CA LEU A 181 -13.20 11.97 39.26
C LEU A 181 -11.89 11.15 39.31
N CYS A 182 -10.85 11.59 38.60
CA CYS A 182 -9.52 10.97 38.67
C CYS A 182 -8.90 11.14 40.07
N GLN A 183 -8.96 12.35 40.66
CA GLN A 183 -8.48 12.59 42.03
C GLN A 183 -9.17 11.75 43.09
N LYS A 184 -10.44 11.42 42.87
CA LYS A 184 -11.21 10.51 43.71
C LYS A 184 -10.96 9.03 43.46
N GLY A 185 -10.07 8.66 42.52
CA GLY A 185 -9.77 7.27 42.15
C GLY A 185 -10.91 6.54 41.42
N ILE A 186 -11.93 7.27 40.95
CA ILE A 186 -13.08 6.70 40.22
C ILE A 186 -12.73 6.46 38.77
N LEU A 187 -11.93 7.37 38.15
CA LEU A 187 -11.42 7.25 36.82
C LEU A 187 -9.89 7.16 36.79
N LYS A 188 -9.37 6.42 35.85
CA LYS A 188 -7.97 6.40 35.51
C LYS A 188 -7.81 7.09 34.15
N ALA A 189 -6.92 8.08 34.08
CA ALA A 189 -6.54 8.75 32.84
C ALA A 189 -5.25 8.15 32.30
N GLU A 190 -5.25 7.73 31.07
CA GLU A 190 -4.07 7.24 30.35
C GLU A 190 -3.84 8.05 29.08
N GLN A 191 -2.58 8.39 28.83
CA GLN A 191 -2.19 8.97 27.56
C GLN A 191 -1.99 7.85 26.54
N ARG A 192 -2.81 7.85 25.48
CA ARG A 192 -2.68 6.92 24.38
C ARG A 192 -2.37 7.68 23.09
N ASP A 193 -1.68 7.05 22.17
CA ASP A 193 -1.56 7.63 20.83
C ASP A 193 -2.99 7.80 20.28
N LYS A 194 -3.28 8.99 19.74
CA LYS A 194 -4.62 9.29 19.18
C LYS A 194 -4.90 8.28 18.07
N SER A 195 -5.85 7.39 18.28
CA SER A 195 -6.34 6.52 17.22
C SER A 195 -7.15 7.39 16.25
N LEU A 196 -6.64 7.59 15.06
CA LEU A 196 -7.39 8.25 14.00
C LEU A 196 -8.22 7.18 13.30
N ASP A 197 -9.44 6.99 13.71
CA ASP A 197 -10.41 6.29 12.88
C ASP A 197 -10.78 7.24 11.73
N LEU A 198 -10.10 7.08 10.60
CA LEU A 198 -10.30 7.91 9.39
C LEU A 198 -11.74 7.84 8.86
N PHE A 199 -12.55 6.93 9.39
CA PHE A 199 -13.89 6.62 8.92
C PHE A 199 -14.87 6.43 10.10
N ALA A 200 -14.66 7.16 11.18
CA ALA A 200 -15.53 7.10 12.38
C ALA A 200 -17.00 7.46 12.08
N ASP A 201 -17.23 8.20 10.98
CA ASP A 201 -18.55 8.58 10.49
C ASP A 201 -19.30 7.44 9.76
N ILE A 202 -18.62 6.33 9.47
CA ILE A 202 -19.22 5.20 8.76
C ILE A 202 -19.74 4.19 9.78
N PRO A 203 -21.08 3.98 9.84
CA PRO A 203 -21.65 3.00 10.74
C PRO A 203 -21.21 1.57 10.36
N PHE A 204 -21.02 0.73 11.36
CA PHE A 204 -20.89 -0.70 11.16
C PHE A 204 -22.27 -1.27 10.84
N ASP A 205 -22.42 -1.74 9.61
CA ASP A 205 -23.66 -2.30 9.09
C ASP A 205 -23.31 -3.48 8.14
N PRO A 206 -23.00 -4.65 8.71
CA PRO A 206 -22.60 -5.82 7.92
C PRO A 206 -23.82 -6.39 7.19
N GLN A 207 -24.01 -5.97 5.96
CA GLN A 207 -25.03 -6.57 5.08
C GLN A 207 -24.61 -7.97 4.64
N PRO A 208 -25.54 -8.95 4.67
CA PRO A 208 -25.27 -10.28 4.16
C PRO A 208 -24.81 -10.22 2.71
N LEU A 209 -23.69 -10.84 2.40
CA LEU A 209 -23.17 -10.91 1.05
C LEU A 209 -23.69 -12.19 0.38
N GLU A 210 -24.65 -12.03 -0.51
CA GLU A 210 -25.17 -13.13 -1.33
C GLU A 210 -24.33 -13.28 -2.59
N LEU A 211 -23.86 -14.50 -2.83
CA LEU A 211 -23.10 -14.84 -4.03
C LEU A 211 -24.05 -15.48 -5.07
N SER A 212 -23.83 -15.16 -6.34
CA SER A 212 -24.48 -15.91 -7.44
C SER A 212 -23.94 -17.35 -7.47
N PRO A 213 -24.62 -18.29 -8.14
CA PRO A 213 -24.14 -19.69 -8.23
C PRO A 213 -22.72 -19.81 -8.78
N GLU A 214 -22.36 -18.99 -9.79
CA GLU A 214 -21.02 -18.95 -10.36
C GLU A 214 -19.98 -18.40 -9.36
N GLN A 215 -20.33 -17.33 -8.64
CA GLN A 215 -19.49 -16.75 -7.59
C GLN A 215 -19.35 -17.71 -6.40
N GLN A 216 -20.40 -18.45 -6.04
CA GLN A 216 -20.34 -19.45 -4.97
C GLN A 216 -19.38 -20.58 -5.35
N THR A 217 -19.48 -21.10 -6.58
CA THR A 217 -18.53 -22.12 -7.07
C THR A 217 -17.08 -21.62 -7.04
N ALA A 218 -16.86 -20.37 -7.43
CA ALA A 218 -15.55 -19.73 -7.38
C ALA A 218 -15.04 -19.59 -5.93
N TYR A 219 -15.91 -19.16 -5.03
CA TYR A 219 -15.61 -19.06 -3.61
C TYR A 219 -15.24 -20.42 -3.01
N ASP A 220 -16.02 -21.46 -3.26
CA ASP A 220 -15.80 -22.81 -2.70
C ASP A 220 -14.42 -23.37 -3.11
N GLN A 221 -13.99 -23.14 -4.36
CA GLN A 221 -12.67 -23.54 -4.84
C GLN A 221 -11.54 -22.78 -4.12
N LEU A 222 -11.69 -21.48 -3.94
CA LEU A 222 -10.70 -20.65 -3.28
C LEU A 222 -10.68 -20.87 -1.76
N GLU A 223 -11.83 -21.16 -1.16
CA GLU A 223 -11.93 -21.53 0.24
C GLU A 223 -11.15 -22.80 0.56
N GLN A 224 -11.18 -23.81 -0.32
CA GLN A 224 -10.38 -25.02 -0.16
C GLN A 224 -8.89 -24.71 -0.10
N ASP A 225 -8.39 -23.79 -0.95
CA ASP A 225 -7.00 -23.38 -0.93
C ASP A 225 -6.68 -22.58 0.34
N LEU A 226 -7.57 -21.69 0.77
CA LEU A 226 -7.43 -20.91 2.01
C LEU A 226 -7.35 -21.84 3.24
N LEU A 227 -8.21 -22.86 3.30
CA LEU A 227 -8.29 -23.80 4.42
C LEU A 227 -7.13 -24.80 4.44
N SER A 228 -6.40 -24.94 3.35
CA SER A 228 -5.29 -25.91 3.25
C SER A 228 -4.14 -25.62 4.22
N GLY A 229 -4.03 -24.41 4.73
CA GLY A 229 -2.90 -23.96 5.57
C GLY A 229 -1.54 -23.96 4.86
N GLN A 230 -1.54 -24.14 3.54
CA GLN A 230 -0.33 -24.14 2.71
C GLN A 230 -0.28 -22.88 1.86
N THR A 231 0.93 -22.51 1.46
CA THR A 231 1.08 -21.43 0.47
C THR A 231 0.43 -21.86 -0.84
N ARG A 232 -0.60 -21.16 -1.25
CA ARG A 232 -1.30 -21.35 -2.52
C ARG A 232 -1.38 -20.03 -3.26
N ALA A 233 -1.38 -20.11 -4.58
CA ALA A 233 -1.64 -18.97 -5.45
C ALA A 233 -2.80 -19.28 -6.37
N ALA A 234 -3.68 -18.29 -6.57
CA ALA A 234 -4.83 -18.40 -7.46
C ALA A 234 -5.02 -17.13 -8.28
N LEU A 235 -5.55 -17.27 -9.48
CA LEU A 235 -6.03 -16.18 -10.32
C LEU A 235 -7.56 -16.26 -10.40
N LEU A 236 -8.25 -15.25 -9.89
CA LEU A 236 -9.66 -15.00 -10.11
C LEU A 236 -9.82 -14.15 -11.37
N HIS A 237 -10.00 -14.81 -12.49
CA HIS A 237 -10.19 -14.19 -13.79
C HIS A 237 -11.69 -14.01 -14.05
N GLY A 238 -12.16 -12.79 -14.15
CA GLY A 238 -13.59 -12.55 -14.37
C GLY A 238 -13.84 -11.30 -15.18
N VAL A 239 -14.82 -11.35 -16.07
CA VAL A 239 -15.21 -10.18 -16.86
C VAL A 239 -15.54 -8.98 -15.97
N THR A 240 -15.41 -7.76 -16.53
CA THR A 240 -15.77 -6.54 -15.80
C THR A 240 -17.24 -6.59 -15.37
N GLY A 241 -17.50 -6.36 -14.08
CA GLY A 241 -18.83 -6.46 -13.52
C GLY A 241 -19.30 -7.88 -13.18
N SER A 242 -18.41 -8.88 -13.18
CA SER A 242 -18.74 -10.26 -12.72
C SER A 242 -18.85 -10.37 -11.19
N GLY A 243 -18.48 -9.32 -10.45
CA GLY A 243 -18.56 -9.30 -8.99
C GLY A 243 -17.40 -10.00 -8.30
N LYS A 244 -16.18 -10.01 -8.86
CA LYS A 244 -14.95 -10.51 -8.22
C LYS A 244 -14.81 -10.02 -6.79
N THR A 245 -15.15 -8.75 -6.55
CA THR A 245 -15.12 -8.12 -5.22
C THR A 245 -15.98 -8.88 -4.20
N ALA A 246 -17.14 -9.40 -4.58
CA ALA A 246 -18.00 -10.16 -3.67
C ALA A 246 -17.31 -11.47 -3.21
N VAL A 247 -16.65 -12.16 -4.14
CA VAL A 247 -15.92 -13.39 -3.83
C VAL A 247 -14.80 -13.14 -2.84
N PHE A 248 -13.96 -12.13 -3.09
CA PHE A 248 -12.84 -11.88 -2.17
C PHE A 248 -13.28 -11.28 -0.83
N LEU A 249 -14.36 -10.50 -0.75
CA LEU A 249 -14.93 -10.06 0.52
C LEU A 249 -15.36 -11.25 1.38
N LYS A 250 -15.97 -12.26 0.75
CA LYS A 250 -16.36 -13.50 1.43
C LYS A 250 -15.15 -14.30 1.92
N LEU A 251 -14.06 -14.33 1.15
CA LEU A 251 -12.79 -14.93 1.57
C LEU A 251 -12.16 -14.18 2.75
N ILE A 252 -12.27 -12.85 2.79
CA ILE A 252 -11.84 -12.05 3.95
C ILE A 252 -12.64 -12.46 5.20
N GLU A 253 -13.98 -12.52 5.12
CA GLU A 253 -14.81 -12.98 6.24
C GLU A 253 -14.34 -14.35 6.76
N LYS A 254 -14.09 -15.29 5.86
CA LYS A 254 -13.61 -16.63 6.23
C LYS A 254 -12.23 -16.61 6.88
N THR A 255 -11.32 -15.78 6.34
CA THR A 255 -9.97 -15.61 6.90
C THR A 255 -10.01 -15.10 8.34
N LEU A 256 -10.86 -14.09 8.59
CA LEU A 256 -11.06 -13.54 9.92
C LEU A 256 -11.70 -14.56 10.89
N ALA A 257 -12.64 -15.36 10.41
CA ALA A 257 -13.26 -16.42 11.20
C ALA A 257 -12.25 -17.51 11.63
N GLN A 258 -11.14 -17.66 10.91
CA GLN A 258 -10.01 -18.53 11.30
C GLN A 258 -9.04 -17.87 12.30
N GLY A 259 -9.29 -16.63 12.73
CA GLY A 259 -8.36 -15.85 13.56
C GLY A 259 -7.11 -15.39 12.79
N ARG A 260 -7.15 -15.43 11.45
CA ARG A 260 -6.08 -14.93 10.58
C ARG A 260 -6.46 -13.59 9.99
N ARG A 261 -5.49 -12.89 9.40
CA ARG A 261 -5.62 -11.51 8.91
C ARG A 261 -5.54 -11.45 7.39
N ALA A 262 -6.09 -10.36 6.82
CA ALA A 262 -6.14 -10.16 5.38
C ALA A 262 -5.39 -8.88 4.95
N LEU A 263 -4.62 -8.98 3.88
CA LEU A 263 -3.94 -7.87 3.22
C LEU A 263 -4.47 -7.71 1.80
N VAL A 264 -5.05 -6.54 1.50
CA VAL A 264 -5.67 -6.25 0.22
C VAL A 264 -4.93 -5.10 -0.45
N LEU A 265 -4.35 -5.37 -1.60
CA LEU A 265 -3.73 -4.37 -2.45
C LEU A 265 -4.67 -3.99 -3.57
N VAL A 266 -4.83 -2.69 -3.78
CA VAL A 266 -5.64 -2.12 -4.86
C VAL A 266 -4.83 -1.03 -5.58
N PRO A 267 -5.06 -0.80 -6.89
CA PRO A 267 -4.48 0.35 -7.56
C PRO A 267 -4.90 1.67 -6.92
N GLU A 268 -4.07 2.72 -7.03
CA GLU A 268 -4.40 4.04 -6.45
C GLU A 268 -5.74 4.58 -6.95
N ILE A 269 -6.05 4.36 -8.23
CA ILE A 269 -7.33 4.77 -8.86
C ILE A 269 -8.53 3.96 -8.35
N SER A 270 -8.32 2.75 -7.85
CA SER A 270 -9.38 1.85 -7.36
C SER A 270 -9.63 2.01 -5.85
N LEU A 271 -8.69 2.62 -5.11
CA LEU A 271 -8.87 2.92 -3.69
C LEU A 271 -9.81 4.13 -3.53
N THR A 272 -11.03 3.94 -3.97
CA THR A 272 -12.06 4.98 -3.88
C THR A 272 -12.62 5.07 -2.45
N PRO A 273 -13.14 6.23 -2.05
CA PRO A 273 -13.88 6.36 -0.80
C PRO A 273 -15.01 5.34 -0.67
N GLN A 274 -15.64 4.96 -1.79
CA GLN A 274 -16.70 3.97 -1.82
C GLN A 274 -16.22 2.56 -1.43
N MET A 275 -15.08 2.11 -1.96
CA MET A 275 -14.50 0.81 -1.60
C MET A 275 -14.11 0.76 -0.13
N THR A 276 -13.46 1.80 0.35
CA THR A 276 -13.07 1.91 1.75
C THR A 276 -14.29 1.95 2.68
N ARG A 277 -15.34 2.71 2.32
CA ARG A 277 -16.61 2.75 3.06
C ARG A 277 -17.27 1.38 3.13
N ARG A 278 -17.30 0.66 2.01
CA ARG A 278 -17.87 -0.69 1.96
C ARG A 278 -17.14 -1.66 2.90
N LEU A 279 -15.81 -1.67 2.87
CA LEU A 279 -15.02 -2.49 3.79
C LEU A 279 -15.24 -2.07 5.25
N LYS A 280 -15.28 -0.76 5.51
CA LYS A 280 -15.51 -0.24 6.86
C LYS A 280 -16.89 -0.62 7.39
N SER A 281 -17.95 -0.50 6.59
CA SER A 281 -19.29 -0.89 6.99
C SER A 281 -19.40 -2.40 7.27
N MET A 282 -18.67 -3.23 6.51
CA MET A 282 -18.69 -4.68 6.70
C MET A 282 -17.82 -5.17 7.87
N PHE A 283 -16.63 -4.57 8.07
CA PHE A 283 -15.62 -5.09 9.00
C PHE A 283 -15.33 -4.20 10.20
N GLY A 284 -15.93 -3.02 10.27
CA GLY A 284 -15.87 -2.13 11.43
C GLY A 284 -14.49 -1.47 11.64
N SER A 285 -14.15 -1.23 12.90
CA SER A 285 -12.99 -0.44 13.32
C SER A 285 -11.63 -1.15 13.12
N ARG A 286 -11.63 -2.46 12.85
CA ARG A 286 -10.39 -3.25 12.69
C ARG A 286 -9.81 -3.20 11.25
N LEU A 287 -10.23 -2.23 10.45
CA LEU A 287 -9.72 -1.95 9.10
C LEU A 287 -8.68 -0.83 9.18
N ALA A 288 -7.46 -1.11 8.72
CA ALA A 288 -6.41 -0.11 8.50
C ALA A 288 -6.26 0.20 7.01
N VAL A 289 -5.96 1.47 6.71
CA VAL A 289 -5.81 1.96 5.33
C VAL A 289 -4.41 2.52 5.11
N GLN A 290 -3.76 2.16 3.99
CA GLN A 290 -2.40 2.60 3.65
C GLN A 290 -2.33 3.06 2.17
N HIS A 291 -2.25 4.37 1.94
CA HIS A 291 -2.10 4.94 0.58
C HIS A 291 -1.34 6.27 0.57
N SER A 292 -0.99 6.72 -0.65
CA SER A 292 -0.18 7.92 -0.88
C SER A 292 -0.86 9.22 -0.46
N ALA A 293 -2.20 9.30 -0.52
CA ALA A 293 -2.97 10.50 -0.17
C ALA A 293 -3.08 10.75 1.35
N LEU A 294 -2.76 9.75 2.20
CA LEU A 294 -2.68 9.97 3.64
C LEU A 294 -1.50 10.88 3.98
N ASN A 295 -1.71 11.83 4.88
CA ASN A 295 -0.61 12.61 5.43
C ASN A 295 0.31 11.74 6.32
N ASN A 296 1.49 12.26 6.66
CA ASN A 296 2.49 11.48 7.39
C ASN A 296 2.03 11.04 8.78
N THR A 297 1.22 11.85 9.45
CA THR A 297 0.66 11.52 10.79
C THR A 297 -0.36 10.39 10.67
N GLU A 298 -1.26 10.47 9.70
CA GLU A 298 -2.23 9.41 9.43
C GLU A 298 -1.55 8.09 9.09
N ARG A 299 -0.54 8.11 8.21
CA ARG A 299 0.25 6.91 7.89
C ARG A 299 0.90 6.28 9.12
N LEU A 300 1.48 7.10 10.00
CA LEU A 300 2.09 6.61 11.23
C LEU A 300 1.05 5.99 12.16
N LEU A 301 -0.11 6.62 12.32
CA LEU A 301 -1.18 6.11 13.19
C LEU A 301 -1.73 4.78 12.65
N GLN A 302 -1.99 4.69 11.34
CA GLN A 302 -2.40 3.44 10.71
C GLN A 302 -1.32 2.35 10.85
N TRP A 303 -0.04 2.69 10.66
CA TRP A 303 1.07 1.77 10.86
C TRP A 303 1.10 1.21 12.29
N ARG A 304 0.95 2.09 13.29
CA ARG A 304 0.91 1.68 14.71
C ARG A 304 -0.31 0.83 15.04
N MET A 305 -1.47 1.17 14.50
CA MET A 305 -2.68 0.36 14.62
C MET A 305 -2.43 -1.07 14.15
N ILE A 306 -1.78 -1.23 13.00
CA ILE A 306 -1.41 -2.54 12.45
C ILE A 306 -0.39 -3.25 13.36
N GLN A 307 0.67 -2.54 13.76
CA GLN A 307 1.77 -3.07 14.57
C GLN A 307 1.31 -3.52 15.97
N ASN A 308 0.37 -2.80 16.57
CA ASN A 308 -0.21 -3.15 17.87
C ASN A 308 -1.19 -4.33 17.80
N GLY A 309 -1.59 -4.76 16.60
CA GLY A 309 -2.59 -5.82 16.41
C GLY A 309 -4.04 -5.34 16.51
N ASP A 310 -4.27 -4.02 16.43
CA ASP A 310 -5.60 -3.42 16.45
C ASP A 310 -6.31 -3.49 15.09
N ALA A 311 -5.61 -3.93 14.03
CA ALA A 311 -6.15 -4.14 12.70
C ALA A 311 -6.08 -5.63 12.31
N ASP A 312 -7.18 -6.15 11.74
CA ASP A 312 -7.25 -7.48 11.14
C ASP A 312 -7.20 -7.44 9.62
N ILE A 313 -7.57 -6.30 9.04
CA ILE A 313 -7.57 -6.08 7.59
C ILE A 313 -6.73 -4.85 7.31
N VAL A 314 -5.83 -4.97 6.35
CA VAL A 314 -5.12 -3.83 5.75
C VAL A 314 -5.52 -3.72 4.30
N ILE A 315 -6.05 -2.57 3.90
CA ILE A 315 -6.23 -2.23 2.49
C ILE A 315 -5.30 -1.08 2.13
N GLY A 316 -4.72 -1.16 0.96
CA GLY A 316 -3.88 -0.06 0.51
C GLY A 316 -3.33 -0.22 -0.89
N THR A 317 -2.52 0.74 -1.28
CA THR A 317 -1.82 0.72 -2.56
C THR A 317 -0.55 -0.14 -2.46
N ARG A 318 0.25 -0.17 -3.51
CA ARG A 318 1.48 -0.99 -3.61
C ARG A 318 2.30 -1.07 -2.32
N SER A 319 2.51 0.05 -1.63
CA SER A 319 3.34 0.10 -0.42
C SER A 319 2.73 -0.60 0.79
N ALA A 320 1.42 -0.85 0.79
CA ALA A 320 0.75 -1.57 1.87
C ALA A 320 1.25 -3.02 2.02
N ILE A 321 1.92 -3.56 0.99
CA ILE A 321 2.56 -4.88 1.06
C ILE A 321 3.61 -4.97 2.18
N PHE A 322 4.15 -3.86 2.65
CA PHE A 322 5.12 -3.78 3.76
C PHE A 322 4.48 -3.47 5.11
N SER A 323 3.16 -3.45 5.22
CA SER A 323 2.50 -3.24 6.51
C SER A 323 2.92 -4.29 7.54
N PRO A 324 3.12 -3.94 8.84
CA PRO A 324 3.57 -4.86 9.89
C PRO A 324 2.42 -5.77 10.36
N LEU A 325 1.65 -6.30 9.42
CA LEU A 325 0.55 -7.21 9.67
C LEU A 325 1.10 -8.62 9.82
N GLN A 326 0.81 -9.27 10.92
CA GLN A 326 1.25 -10.64 11.24
C GLN A 326 0.09 -11.62 11.09
N ASN A 327 0.42 -12.91 10.98
CA ASN A 327 -0.56 -14.01 10.85
C ASN A 327 -1.50 -13.81 9.65
N ILE A 328 -0.94 -13.44 8.50
CA ILE A 328 -1.71 -13.22 7.28
C ILE A 328 -2.19 -14.56 6.70
N GLY A 329 -3.51 -14.70 6.52
CA GLY A 329 -4.13 -15.85 5.87
C GLY A 329 -4.41 -15.65 4.39
N LEU A 330 -4.60 -14.37 4.01
CA LEU A 330 -5.02 -14.02 2.66
C LEU A 330 -4.32 -12.73 2.21
N ILE A 331 -3.70 -12.78 1.04
CA ILE A 331 -3.15 -11.61 0.35
C ILE A 331 -3.86 -11.49 -0.99
N ILE A 332 -4.48 -10.34 -1.25
CA ILE A 332 -5.21 -10.05 -2.49
C ILE A 332 -4.51 -8.93 -3.25
N LEU A 333 -4.29 -9.13 -4.56
CA LEU A 333 -3.94 -8.07 -5.50
C LEU A 333 -5.12 -7.92 -6.48
N ASP A 334 -5.94 -6.89 -6.27
CA ASP A 334 -7.05 -6.59 -7.17
C ASP A 334 -6.55 -5.75 -8.35
N GLU A 335 -7.16 -5.94 -9.54
CA GLU A 335 -6.69 -5.37 -10.81
C GLU A 335 -5.16 -5.54 -10.99
N GLU A 336 -4.68 -6.79 -10.84
CA GLU A 336 -3.26 -7.14 -10.74
C GLU A 336 -2.41 -6.72 -11.95
N GLN A 337 -3.04 -6.45 -13.09
CA GLN A 337 -2.39 -6.00 -14.31
C GLN A 337 -1.90 -4.54 -14.25
N GLU A 338 -2.34 -3.77 -13.24
CA GLU A 338 -2.04 -2.34 -13.17
C GLU A 338 -0.55 -2.06 -12.96
N HIS A 339 -0.02 -1.11 -13.73
CA HIS A 339 1.40 -0.73 -13.68
C HIS A 339 1.83 -0.15 -12.33
N THR A 340 0.89 0.41 -11.57
CA THR A 340 1.14 0.99 -10.25
C THR A 340 1.70 0.00 -9.23
N TYR A 341 1.58 -1.30 -9.48
CA TYR A 341 2.22 -2.35 -8.68
C TYR A 341 3.73 -2.47 -8.89
N GLN A 342 4.29 -1.82 -9.91
CA GLN A 342 5.72 -1.68 -10.12
C GLN A 342 6.23 -0.37 -9.53
N SER A 343 7.27 -0.40 -8.68
CA SER A 343 7.90 0.81 -8.15
C SER A 343 8.74 1.51 -9.22
N GLU A 344 8.55 2.82 -9.39
CA GLU A 344 9.35 3.65 -10.29
C GLU A 344 10.66 4.14 -9.65
N SER A 345 10.69 4.24 -8.32
CA SER A 345 11.87 4.64 -7.54
C SER A 345 12.60 3.42 -6.95
N ALA A 346 13.86 3.58 -6.61
CA ALA A 346 14.65 2.55 -5.97
C ALA A 346 14.16 2.25 -4.52
N PRO A 347 14.09 0.95 -4.19
CA PRO A 347 14.19 -0.22 -5.06
C PRO A 347 13.00 -0.31 -6.02
N ARG A 348 13.26 -0.62 -7.28
CA ARG A 348 12.21 -0.78 -8.31
C ARG A 348 11.52 -2.14 -8.19
N TYR A 349 10.92 -2.39 -7.03
CA TYR A 349 10.28 -3.67 -6.72
C TYR A 349 8.90 -3.82 -7.38
N SER A 350 8.53 -5.07 -7.61
CA SER A 350 7.18 -5.48 -7.98
C SER A 350 6.41 -5.94 -6.75
N ALA A 351 5.22 -5.40 -6.52
CA ALA A 351 4.35 -5.87 -5.44
C ALA A 351 3.98 -7.35 -5.62
N HIS A 352 3.91 -7.86 -6.84
CA HIS A 352 3.67 -9.27 -7.12
C HIS A 352 4.76 -10.17 -6.53
N ASP A 353 6.04 -9.81 -6.72
CA ASP A 353 7.16 -10.61 -6.22
C ASP A 353 7.23 -10.54 -4.69
N VAL A 354 7.02 -9.35 -4.11
CA VAL A 354 6.97 -9.19 -2.64
C VAL A 354 5.78 -9.95 -2.05
N ALA A 355 4.60 -9.91 -2.71
CA ALA A 355 3.41 -10.65 -2.27
C ALA A 355 3.64 -12.17 -2.30
N LYS A 356 4.30 -12.70 -3.34
CA LYS A 356 4.69 -14.12 -3.42
C LYS A 356 5.62 -14.49 -2.27
N LYS A 357 6.68 -13.69 -2.02
CA LYS A 357 7.61 -13.92 -0.90
C LYS A 357 6.87 -13.90 0.43
N ARG A 358 6.00 -12.89 0.64
CA ARG A 358 5.24 -12.75 1.87
C ARG A 358 4.24 -13.90 2.08
N ALA A 359 3.54 -14.32 1.01
CA ALA A 359 2.63 -15.46 1.07
C ALA A 359 3.36 -16.76 1.46
N MET A 360 4.60 -16.93 0.97
CA MET A 360 5.44 -18.08 1.36
C MET A 360 5.83 -18.04 2.84
N MET A 361 6.18 -16.87 3.36
CA MET A 361 6.58 -16.71 4.77
C MET A 361 5.40 -16.94 5.72
N GLU A 362 4.20 -16.53 5.32
CA GLU A 362 2.98 -16.56 6.15
C GLU A 362 2.11 -17.82 5.90
N HIS A 363 2.49 -18.69 4.97
CA HIS A 363 1.67 -19.84 4.53
C HIS A 363 0.24 -19.42 4.19
N SER A 364 0.10 -18.39 3.36
CA SER A 364 -1.18 -17.76 3.03
C SER A 364 -1.63 -18.06 1.60
N LEU A 365 -2.92 -17.86 1.35
CA LEU A 365 -3.46 -17.80 0.00
C LEU A 365 -3.12 -16.45 -0.63
N LEU A 366 -2.46 -16.48 -1.78
CA LEU A 366 -2.21 -15.32 -2.64
C LEU A 366 -3.22 -15.32 -3.78
N LEU A 367 -4.12 -14.35 -3.79
CA LEU A 367 -5.16 -14.19 -4.80
C LEU A 367 -4.87 -13.01 -5.71
N PHE A 368 -4.65 -13.28 -6.98
CA PHE A 368 -4.68 -12.28 -8.04
C PHE A 368 -6.08 -12.15 -8.60
N SER A 369 -6.58 -10.94 -8.79
CA SER A 369 -7.92 -10.65 -9.30
C SER A 369 -7.81 -9.70 -10.49
N SER A 370 -8.39 -10.08 -11.64
CA SER A 370 -8.34 -9.24 -12.85
C SER A 370 -9.40 -9.65 -13.87
N ALA A 371 -9.83 -8.68 -14.70
CA ALA A 371 -10.57 -8.95 -15.93
C ALA A 371 -9.61 -9.17 -17.13
N THR A 372 -8.41 -8.59 -17.05
CA THR A 372 -7.37 -8.59 -18.10
C THR A 372 -6.01 -8.91 -17.48
N PRO A 373 -5.82 -10.16 -16.98
CA PRO A 373 -4.64 -10.51 -16.21
C PRO A 373 -3.35 -10.32 -17.00
N ARG A 374 -2.24 -10.11 -16.29
CA ARG A 374 -0.91 -10.08 -16.89
C ARG A 374 -0.61 -11.42 -17.58
N THR A 375 0.14 -11.36 -18.69
CA THR A 375 0.51 -12.55 -19.45
C THR A 375 1.20 -13.61 -18.58
N GLU A 376 2.09 -13.17 -17.68
CA GLU A 376 2.83 -14.06 -16.79
C GLU A 376 1.91 -14.76 -15.78
N THR A 377 0.95 -14.01 -15.20
CA THR A 377 -0.02 -14.55 -14.23
C THR A 377 -0.99 -15.51 -14.93
N TYR A 378 -1.51 -15.10 -16.08
CA TYR A 378 -2.41 -15.95 -16.86
C TYR A 378 -1.71 -17.24 -17.34
N HIS A 379 -0.49 -17.12 -17.86
CA HIS A 379 0.29 -18.29 -18.27
C HIS A 379 0.58 -19.23 -17.09
N ALA A 380 0.89 -18.69 -15.91
CA ALA A 380 1.09 -19.53 -14.73
C ALA A 380 -0.19 -20.27 -14.33
N ALA A 381 -1.35 -19.64 -14.49
CA ALA A 381 -2.66 -20.23 -14.20
C ALA A 381 -3.04 -21.35 -15.19
N ILE A 382 -2.93 -21.11 -16.51
CA ILE A 382 -3.23 -22.14 -17.51
C ILE A 382 -2.21 -23.28 -17.53
N SER A 383 -0.98 -23.05 -17.05
CA SER A 383 0.07 -24.09 -16.87
C SER A 383 -0.05 -24.83 -15.55
N SER A 384 -1.14 -24.69 -14.80
CA SER A 384 -1.39 -25.33 -13.51
C SER A 384 -0.36 -25.04 -12.42
N ARG A 385 0.44 -23.98 -12.57
CA ARG A 385 1.36 -23.49 -11.54
C ARG A 385 0.66 -22.70 -10.44
N MET A 386 -0.56 -22.24 -10.71
CA MET A 386 -1.52 -21.69 -9.76
C MET A 386 -2.93 -22.07 -10.16
N ARG A 387 -3.89 -21.96 -9.25
CA ARG A 387 -5.29 -22.24 -9.54
C ARG A 387 -5.87 -21.14 -10.46
N LEU A 388 -6.57 -21.53 -11.50
CA LEU A 388 -7.40 -20.63 -12.30
C LEU A 388 -8.87 -20.79 -11.88
N VAL A 389 -9.48 -19.69 -11.46
CA VAL A 389 -10.91 -19.59 -11.15
C VAL A 389 -11.51 -18.53 -12.07
N THR A 390 -12.58 -18.88 -12.79
CA THR A 390 -13.14 -18.00 -13.83
C THR A 390 -14.58 -17.61 -13.52
N LEU A 391 -14.91 -16.32 -13.73
CA LEU A 391 -16.26 -15.77 -13.71
C LEU A 391 -16.57 -15.22 -15.10
N THR A 392 -17.41 -15.93 -15.84
CA THR A 392 -17.69 -15.67 -17.27
C THR A 392 -18.83 -14.70 -17.50
N HIS A 393 -19.73 -14.56 -16.52
CA HIS A 393 -20.93 -13.76 -16.64
C HIS A 393 -20.87 -12.48 -15.79
N ARG A 394 -21.50 -11.41 -16.28
CA ARG A 394 -21.75 -10.22 -15.48
C ARG A 394 -22.81 -10.51 -14.42
N TYR A 395 -22.63 -9.93 -13.24
CA TYR A 395 -23.64 -9.98 -12.18
C TYR A 395 -24.98 -9.45 -12.69
N GLY A 396 -26.08 -10.21 -12.44
CA GLY A 396 -27.41 -9.86 -12.92
C GLY A 396 -27.65 -10.16 -14.40
N GLY A 397 -26.79 -10.96 -15.08
CA GLY A 397 -27.01 -11.41 -16.47
C GLY A 397 -26.94 -10.31 -17.52
N ARG A 398 -26.35 -9.14 -17.22
CA ARG A 398 -26.24 -8.04 -18.16
C ARG A 398 -25.33 -8.39 -19.33
N PRO A 399 -25.77 -8.17 -20.59
CA PRO A 399 -24.93 -8.44 -21.76
C PRO A 399 -23.70 -7.55 -21.80
N LEU A 400 -22.67 -8.00 -22.51
CA LEU A 400 -21.54 -7.15 -22.87
C LEU A 400 -22.01 -6.10 -23.90
N PRO A 401 -21.37 -4.91 -23.94
CA PRO A 401 -21.67 -3.91 -24.95
C PRO A 401 -21.30 -4.44 -26.35
N THR A 402 -22.03 -3.97 -27.36
CA THR A 402 -21.62 -4.19 -28.77
C THR A 402 -20.38 -3.40 -29.08
N VAL A 403 -19.50 -3.96 -29.91
CA VAL A 403 -18.25 -3.31 -30.34
C VAL A 403 -18.26 -3.15 -31.84
N ASP A 404 -18.18 -1.90 -32.28
CA ASP A 404 -18.06 -1.54 -33.70
C ASP A 404 -16.59 -1.25 -34.03
N PHE A 405 -16.05 -1.91 -35.04
CA PHE A 405 -14.69 -1.66 -35.55
C PHE A 405 -14.74 -0.73 -36.75
N ILE A 406 -13.97 0.34 -36.72
CA ILE A 406 -13.91 1.32 -37.78
C ILE A 406 -12.47 1.39 -38.33
N ASP A 407 -12.32 1.10 -39.61
CA ASP A 407 -11.01 1.27 -40.28
C ASP A 407 -10.79 2.75 -40.64
N MET A 408 -9.91 3.40 -39.89
CA MET A 408 -9.57 4.81 -40.11
C MET A 408 -8.87 5.07 -41.46
N ARG A 409 -8.32 4.03 -42.10
CA ARG A 409 -7.77 4.16 -43.48
C ARG A 409 -8.88 4.33 -44.50
N ALA A 410 -9.97 3.60 -44.32
CA ALA A 410 -11.19 3.79 -45.14
C ALA A 410 -11.81 5.17 -44.93
N GLU A 411 -11.86 5.65 -43.69
CA GLU A 411 -12.28 7.02 -43.36
C GLU A 411 -11.44 8.07 -44.06
N LEU A 412 -10.11 7.90 -44.06
CA LEU A 412 -9.17 8.80 -44.74
C LEU A 412 -9.38 8.77 -46.28
N ALA A 413 -9.54 7.59 -46.85
CA ALA A 413 -9.83 7.43 -48.28
C ALA A 413 -11.19 8.05 -48.69
N ALA A 414 -12.15 8.05 -47.78
CA ALA A 414 -13.45 8.71 -47.94
C ALA A 414 -13.41 10.23 -47.68
N GLY A 415 -12.22 10.82 -47.48
CA GLY A 415 -12.05 12.26 -47.29
C GLY A 415 -12.17 12.77 -45.86
N ASN A 416 -12.12 11.88 -44.85
CA ASN A 416 -12.09 12.27 -43.44
C ASN A 416 -10.64 12.24 -42.91
N PRO A 417 -9.90 13.37 -42.89
CA PRO A 417 -8.55 13.45 -42.37
C PRO A 417 -8.48 13.56 -40.83
N ARG A 418 -9.62 13.52 -40.16
CA ARG A 418 -9.71 13.71 -38.71
C ARG A 418 -9.30 12.46 -37.96
N GLU A 419 -8.88 12.61 -36.74
CA GLU A 419 -8.55 11.50 -35.83
C GLU A 419 -9.81 10.77 -35.29
N VAL A 420 -10.99 11.33 -35.54
CA VAL A 420 -12.30 10.80 -35.12
C VAL A 420 -13.09 10.39 -36.34
N SER A 421 -13.62 9.18 -36.36
CA SER A 421 -14.43 8.68 -37.47
C SER A 421 -15.78 9.42 -37.55
N GLN A 422 -16.36 9.46 -38.75
CA GLN A 422 -17.70 10.03 -38.96
C GLN A 422 -18.76 9.29 -38.13
N ARG A 423 -18.63 7.96 -38.01
CA ARG A 423 -19.51 7.15 -37.18
C ARG A 423 -19.46 7.56 -35.70
N MET A 424 -18.25 7.77 -35.14
CA MET A 424 -18.10 8.22 -33.77
C MET A 424 -18.75 9.62 -33.56
N VAL A 425 -18.57 10.54 -34.49
CA VAL A 425 -19.22 11.89 -34.41
C VAL A 425 -20.73 11.75 -34.37
N GLN A 426 -21.30 10.88 -35.20
CA GLN A 426 -22.75 10.62 -35.25
C GLN A 426 -23.27 10.05 -33.92
N GLU A 427 -22.56 9.03 -33.36
CA GLU A 427 -22.96 8.42 -32.08
C GLU A 427 -22.82 9.41 -30.91
N LEU A 428 -21.77 10.23 -30.89
CA LEU A 428 -21.63 11.27 -29.88
C LEU A 428 -22.75 12.29 -29.94
N ALA A 429 -23.15 12.73 -31.17
CA ALA A 429 -24.24 13.62 -31.33
C ALA A 429 -25.59 12.99 -30.91
N ALA A 430 -25.82 11.74 -31.26
CA ALA A 430 -27.03 11.01 -30.87
C ALA A 430 -27.11 10.80 -29.35
N ASN A 431 -25.99 10.47 -28.67
CA ASN A 431 -25.92 10.34 -27.21
C ASN A 431 -26.25 11.69 -26.53
N LEU A 432 -25.69 12.78 -27.06
CA LEU A 432 -25.96 14.12 -26.54
C LEU A 432 -27.44 14.48 -26.66
N GLN A 433 -28.07 14.18 -27.81
CA GLN A 433 -29.51 14.41 -28.03
C GLN A 433 -30.37 13.59 -27.06
N ARG A 434 -29.97 12.35 -26.72
CA ARG A 434 -30.65 11.51 -25.75
C ARG A 434 -30.38 11.88 -24.30
N GLY A 435 -29.46 12.84 -24.04
CA GLY A 435 -29.02 13.19 -22.69
C GLY A 435 -28.14 12.11 -22.03
N GLU A 436 -27.52 11.25 -22.85
CA GLU A 436 -26.65 10.18 -22.40
C GLU A 436 -25.18 10.64 -22.32
N GLN A 437 -24.37 9.91 -21.54
CA GLN A 437 -22.95 10.19 -21.36
C GLN A 437 -22.10 9.39 -22.35
N SER A 438 -20.97 9.97 -22.75
CA SER A 438 -19.97 9.33 -23.61
C SER A 438 -18.60 9.38 -22.95
N ILE A 439 -17.87 8.27 -22.98
CA ILE A 439 -16.48 8.18 -22.49
C ILE A 439 -15.55 8.02 -23.68
N LEU A 440 -14.62 8.95 -23.84
CA LEU A 440 -13.61 8.90 -24.89
C LEU A 440 -12.26 8.49 -24.26
N LEU A 441 -11.69 7.40 -24.74
CA LEU A 441 -10.35 6.96 -24.37
C LEU A 441 -9.35 7.40 -25.42
N LEU A 442 -8.47 8.34 -25.06
CA LEU A 442 -7.33 8.77 -25.89
C LEU A 442 -6.05 8.21 -25.27
N ASN A 443 -5.46 7.24 -25.95
CA ASN A 443 -4.25 6.57 -25.47
C ASN A 443 -2.95 7.36 -25.74
N ARG A 444 -3.01 8.57 -26.28
CA ARG A 444 -1.85 9.40 -26.63
C ARG A 444 -1.90 10.76 -25.93
N ARG A 445 -0.79 11.09 -25.25
CA ARG A 445 -0.55 12.45 -24.77
C ARG A 445 0.15 13.26 -25.88
N GLY A 446 -0.43 14.38 -26.30
CA GLY A 446 0.18 15.36 -27.21
C GLY A 446 -0.05 15.11 -28.70
N TYR A 447 0.17 16.18 -29.51
CA TYR A 447 0.12 16.19 -30.98
C TYR A 447 1.34 15.49 -31.60
N GLN A 448 1.42 14.18 -31.52
CA GLN A 448 2.49 13.47 -32.22
C GLN A 448 1.92 12.72 -33.42
N THR A 449 2.02 13.31 -34.59
CA THR A 449 1.69 12.66 -35.84
C THR A 449 2.84 11.75 -36.23
N VAL A 450 2.61 10.44 -36.25
CA VAL A 450 3.52 9.47 -36.84
C VAL A 450 3.56 9.70 -38.34
N GLY A 451 4.73 9.70 -38.94
CA GLY A 451 4.89 9.76 -40.39
C GLY A 451 4.28 8.50 -41.03
N MET A 452 3.11 8.66 -41.65
CA MET A 452 2.37 7.56 -42.28
C MET A 452 1.96 7.93 -43.71
N CYS A 453 2.08 6.98 -44.65
CA CYS A 453 1.58 7.17 -45.99
C CYS A 453 0.04 7.21 -46.00
N GLY A 454 -0.54 8.28 -46.57
CA GLY A 454 -1.97 8.43 -46.70
C GLY A 454 -2.64 7.41 -47.62
N THR A 455 -1.91 6.80 -48.54
CA THR A 455 -2.47 5.88 -49.54
C THR A 455 -2.47 4.43 -49.03
N CYS A 456 -1.34 3.95 -48.47
CA CYS A 456 -1.19 2.52 -48.10
C CYS A 456 -1.05 2.28 -46.61
N GLY A 457 -1.03 3.33 -45.76
CA GLY A 457 -0.86 3.19 -44.32
C GLY A 457 0.57 2.83 -43.87
N HIS A 458 1.56 2.80 -44.76
CA HIS A 458 2.93 2.51 -44.38
C HIS A 458 3.45 3.53 -43.38
N VAL A 459 3.94 3.05 -42.24
CA VAL A 459 4.50 3.87 -41.17
C VAL A 459 6.01 4.01 -41.39
N LEU A 460 6.51 5.24 -41.48
CA LEU A 460 7.94 5.52 -41.56
C LEU A 460 8.62 5.14 -40.25
N LYS A 461 9.56 4.23 -40.32
CA LYS A 461 10.34 3.73 -39.17
C LYS A 461 11.76 4.25 -39.17
N CYS A 462 12.33 4.42 -38.01
CA CYS A 462 13.72 4.75 -37.83
C CYS A 462 14.61 3.59 -38.37
N PRO A 463 15.60 3.86 -39.24
CA PRO A 463 16.48 2.82 -39.75
C PRO A 463 17.35 2.18 -38.66
N ASN A 464 17.65 2.91 -37.58
CA ASN A 464 18.51 2.42 -36.50
C ASN A 464 17.74 1.65 -35.40
N CYS A 465 16.49 2.00 -35.15
CA CYS A 465 15.74 1.49 -33.99
C CYS A 465 14.45 0.77 -34.39
N SER A 466 14.06 0.81 -35.66
CA SER A 466 12.78 0.23 -36.15
C SER A 466 11.50 0.77 -35.51
N VAL A 467 11.61 1.80 -34.66
CA VAL A 467 10.43 2.47 -34.03
C VAL A 467 9.86 3.50 -35.03
N PRO A 468 8.55 3.82 -34.95
CA PRO A 468 7.93 4.86 -35.76
C PRO A 468 8.62 6.21 -35.57
N LEU A 469 8.82 6.93 -36.66
CA LEU A 469 9.30 8.31 -36.66
C LEU A 469 8.13 9.26 -36.39
N VAL A 470 8.38 10.29 -35.58
CA VAL A 470 7.38 11.26 -35.12
C VAL A 470 7.63 12.60 -35.81
N TYR A 471 6.58 13.19 -36.36
CA TYR A 471 6.67 14.52 -36.99
C TYR A 471 6.70 15.66 -35.96
N HIS A 472 7.71 16.48 -36.04
CA HIS A 472 7.89 17.68 -35.25
C HIS A 472 7.59 18.92 -36.06
N LYS A 473 6.43 19.54 -35.82
CA LYS A 473 5.98 20.73 -36.54
C LYS A 473 6.95 21.93 -36.49
N PRO A 474 7.58 22.27 -35.33
CA PRO A 474 8.54 23.38 -35.28
C PRO A 474 9.80 23.14 -36.14
N GLN A 475 10.23 21.91 -36.32
CA GLN A 475 11.44 21.52 -37.06
C GLN A 475 11.12 21.05 -38.48
N GLN A 476 9.83 20.90 -38.82
CA GLN A 476 9.35 20.34 -40.09
C GLN A 476 10.08 19.03 -40.46
N ALA A 477 10.38 18.19 -39.46
CA ALA A 477 11.20 17.00 -39.61
C ALA A 477 10.55 15.81 -38.89
N LEU A 478 10.91 14.59 -39.33
CA LEU A 478 10.60 13.36 -38.59
C LEU A 478 11.75 13.03 -37.66
N LEU A 479 11.47 12.81 -36.39
CA LEU A 479 12.45 12.54 -35.34
C LEU A 479 12.22 11.18 -34.72
N CYS A 480 13.29 10.44 -34.47
CA CYS A 480 13.27 9.26 -33.62
C CYS A 480 13.53 9.65 -32.15
N HIS A 481 12.54 9.50 -31.27
CA HIS A 481 12.69 9.78 -29.83
C HIS A 481 13.59 8.79 -29.08
N HIS A 482 13.99 7.67 -29.74
CA HIS A 482 14.86 6.68 -29.12
C HIS A 482 16.33 6.97 -29.34
N CYS A 483 16.74 7.32 -30.57
CA CYS A 483 18.17 7.53 -30.94
C CYS A 483 18.47 8.93 -31.46
N GLY A 484 17.50 9.83 -31.58
CA GLY A 484 17.70 11.17 -32.12
C GLY A 484 17.81 11.25 -33.66
N HIS A 485 17.70 10.12 -34.38
CA HIS A 485 17.75 10.14 -35.84
C HIS A 485 16.68 11.06 -36.43
N THR A 486 17.08 11.95 -37.33
CA THR A 486 16.19 12.94 -37.94
C THR A 486 16.14 12.74 -39.46
N VAL A 487 14.95 12.81 -40.03
CA VAL A 487 14.70 12.78 -41.47
C VAL A 487 14.18 14.13 -41.91
N HIS A 488 14.98 14.79 -42.73
CA HIS A 488 14.66 16.09 -43.35
C HIS A 488 15.36 16.14 -44.71
N PRO A 489 14.68 16.57 -45.81
CA PRO A 489 13.25 16.92 -45.90
C PRO A 489 12.34 15.72 -45.74
N LEU A 490 11.03 16.00 -45.52
CA LEU A 490 10.02 14.94 -45.43
C LEU A 490 9.97 14.14 -46.73
N PRO A 491 9.88 12.79 -46.69
CA PRO A 491 9.71 11.96 -47.86
C PRO A 491 8.45 12.36 -48.65
N GLN A 492 8.57 12.60 -49.92
CA GLN A 492 7.44 12.96 -50.81
C GLN A 492 6.79 11.72 -51.43
N THR A 493 7.48 10.59 -51.43
CA THR A 493 7.02 9.32 -52.00
C THR A 493 7.05 8.22 -50.90
N CYS A 494 6.12 7.28 -50.99
CA CYS A 494 6.12 6.10 -50.16
C CYS A 494 7.26 5.16 -50.63
N PRO A 495 8.09 4.63 -49.70
CA PRO A 495 9.14 3.67 -50.03
C PRO A 495 8.60 2.36 -50.60
#